data_a7a700ec560c808b538afdd4748399cb
#
_entry.id   a7a700ec560c808b538afdd4748399cb
#
_cell.length_a   1.000
_cell.length_b   1.000
_cell.length_c   1.000
_cell.angle_alpha   90.00
_cell.angle_beta   90.00
_cell.angle_gamma   90.00
#
_symmetry.space_group_name_H-M   'P 1'
#
loop_
_entity.id
_entity.type
_entity.pdbx_description
1 polymer ?
#
loop_
_entity_poly.entity_id
_entity_poly.type
_entity_poly.pdbx_seq_one_letter_code
_entity_poly.pdbx_strand_id
1 'polypeptide(L)'
;MRKEEIASLVVYLMMIVLAIIIGLTAVKNAISLCGTGTINSFAFVLLVIFIGLVFNIIMLELLHALGGLIGGYSVASINILGFCFEKKEGKVSFKFRDFDGLTGETKLAPRKEKLNMKPYIWLPLFGYAAELAAGIVLYSQMTTNTSSNVSWLGTCGILFVVISSMIALYNLVPIKLDTMTDGYKLVLISKPANVEAYNELLKAEDLERNGKPVPELRVFEDITEYTANINLFTVYKRLEEGKLDEAEKIVDLILANSKKLEPYTHYRLISQKLYITVMTKNVEEAKKVYDELCDDKIRRFIANDVSMESLRAYVLVSGILEKSQGEVKYALGKKDKAMKRALKQRAAVEEKLFNIALDKVYEAHPKWKEEPKENAAE
;
A
#
# COMPACT_ATOMS: atom_id res chain seq x y z
N MET A 1 17.00 -13.40 5.33
CA MET A 1 16.77 -12.15 4.58
C MET A 1 16.95 -12.39 3.10
N ARG A 2 16.02 -11.95 2.28
CA ARG A 2 16.15 -12.02 0.81
C ARG A 2 17.23 -11.02 0.34
N LYS A 3 17.85 -11.26 -0.81
CA LYS A 3 18.86 -10.31 -1.36
C LYS A 3 18.28 -8.91 -1.55
N GLU A 4 16.99 -8.82 -1.89
CA GLU A 4 16.23 -7.58 -2.07
C GLU A 4 15.98 -6.86 -0.73
N GLU A 5 15.73 -7.60 0.35
CA GLU A 5 15.62 -7.03 1.71
C GLU A 5 16.96 -6.47 2.20
N ILE A 6 18.05 -7.15 1.86
CA ILE A 6 19.41 -6.67 2.19
C ILE A 6 19.73 -5.39 1.40
N ALA A 7 19.42 -5.37 0.09
CA ALA A 7 19.63 -4.18 -0.73
C ALA A 7 18.79 -2.99 -0.21
N SER A 8 17.54 -3.25 0.14
CA SER A 8 16.65 -2.24 0.74
C SER A 8 17.18 -1.74 2.08
N LEU A 9 17.67 -2.64 2.95
CA LEU A 9 18.28 -2.26 4.24
C LEU A 9 19.51 -1.39 4.03
N VAL A 10 20.38 -1.73 3.06
CA VAL A 10 21.57 -0.94 2.74
C VAL A 10 21.16 0.46 2.28
N VAL A 11 20.18 0.58 1.39
CA VAL A 11 19.66 1.87 0.94
C VAL A 11 19.07 2.66 2.10
N TYR A 12 18.33 2.03 3.01
CA TYR A 12 17.82 2.68 4.22
C TYR A 12 18.93 3.21 5.11
N LEU A 13 19.97 2.41 5.35
CA LEU A 13 21.13 2.85 6.14
C LEU A 13 21.85 4.02 5.47
N MET A 14 22.01 3.98 4.15
CA MET A 14 22.58 5.11 3.39
C MET A 14 21.72 6.37 3.52
N MET A 15 20.39 6.24 3.45
CA MET A 15 19.46 7.35 3.63
C MET A 15 19.51 7.92 5.06
N ILE A 16 19.63 7.06 6.08
CA ILE A 16 19.81 7.51 7.48
C ILE A 16 21.13 8.27 7.64
N VAL A 17 22.21 7.73 7.10
CA VAL A 17 23.53 8.42 7.15
C VAL A 17 23.46 9.77 6.44
N LEU A 18 22.84 9.83 5.27
CA LEU A 18 22.64 11.07 4.52
C LEU A 18 21.78 12.05 5.32
N ALA A 19 20.69 11.59 5.95
CA ALA A 19 19.82 12.41 6.80
C ALA A 19 20.59 12.98 8.01
N ILE A 20 21.47 12.20 8.63
CA ILE A 20 22.32 12.67 9.74
C ILE A 20 23.29 13.74 9.25
N ILE A 21 24.00 13.51 8.13
CA ILE A 21 24.93 14.50 7.55
C ILE A 21 24.19 15.80 7.24
N ILE A 22 23.03 15.71 6.58
CA ILE A 22 22.18 16.87 6.24
C ILE A 22 21.68 17.56 7.51
N GLY A 23 21.23 16.79 8.50
CA GLY A 23 20.79 17.30 9.80
C GLY A 23 21.90 18.09 10.52
N LEU A 24 23.11 17.54 10.56
CA LEU A 24 24.27 18.18 11.22
C LEU A 24 24.81 19.40 10.45
N THR A 25 24.59 19.49 9.16
CA THR A 25 25.08 20.59 8.32
C THR A 25 23.98 21.61 8.02
N ALA A 26 22.97 21.24 7.26
CA ALA A 26 21.93 22.16 6.80
C ALA A 26 20.97 22.58 7.91
N VAL A 27 20.49 21.66 8.73
CA VAL A 27 19.53 21.97 9.80
C VAL A 27 20.22 22.79 10.93
N LYS A 28 21.44 22.44 11.30
CA LYS A 28 22.19 23.22 12.27
C LYS A 28 22.43 24.66 11.80
N ASN A 29 22.80 24.82 10.52
CA ASN A 29 23.01 26.15 9.94
C ASN A 29 21.66 26.91 9.84
N ALA A 30 20.56 26.22 9.47
CA ALA A 30 19.23 26.80 9.44
C ALA A 30 18.79 27.32 10.82
N ILE A 31 19.04 26.57 11.90
CA ILE A 31 18.74 26.98 13.28
C ILE A 31 19.55 28.21 13.64
N SER A 32 20.86 28.26 13.30
CA SER A 32 21.73 29.39 13.60
C SER A 32 21.34 30.67 12.85
N LEU A 33 20.79 30.55 11.64
CA LEU A 33 20.38 31.67 10.80
C LEU A 33 19.04 32.29 11.24
N CYS A 34 18.18 31.53 11.96
CA CYS A 34 16.88 32.04 12.39
C CYS A 34 16.96 33.20 13.41
N GLY A 35 18.04 33.32 14.19
CA GLY A 35 18.31 34.48 15.04
C GLY A 35 17.34 34.77 16.20
N THR A 36 16.37 33.92 16.46
CA THR A 36 15.22 34.16 17.38
C THR A 36 15.34 33.44 18.73
N GLY A 37 16.52 32.93 19.07
CA GLY A 37 16.75 32.08 20.24
C GLY A 37 16.51 30.58 19.90
N THR A 38 17.24 29.73 20.60
CA THR A 38 17.40 28.29 20.22
C THR A 38 16.08 27.55 20.16
N ILE A 39 15.16 27.77 21.12
CA ILE A 39 13.87 27.03 21.18
C ILE A 39 12.95 27.47 20.03
N ASN A 40 12.82 28.76 19.78
CA ASN A 40 11.96 29.29 18.72
C ASN A 40 12.49 28.88 17.33
N SER A 41 13.79 28.93 17.13
CA SER A 41 14.44 28.49 15.89
C SER A 41 14.21 26.99 15.63
N PHE A 42 14.32 26.16 16.66
CA PHE A 42 14.06 24.73 16.56
C PHE A 42 12.60 24.43 16.19
N ALA A 43 11.65 25.09 16.88
CA ALA A 43 10.23 24.94 16.59
C ALA A 43 9.89 25.39 15.15
N PHE A 44 10.49 26.49 14.68
CA PHE A 44 10.33 26.96 13.32
C PHE A 44 10.86 25.95 12.29
N VAL A 45 12.05 25.41 12.52
CA VAL A 45 12.66 24.38 11.63
C VAL A 45 11.77 23.13 11.56
N LEU A 46 11.26 22.64 12.70
CA LEU A 46 10.34 21.52 12.72
C LEU A 46 9.06 21.80 11.93
N LEU A 47 8.49 23.00 12.07
CA LEU A 47 7.31 23.42 11.31
C LEU A 47 7.60 23.44 9.80
N VAL A 48 8.74 23.98 9.38
CA VAL A 48 9.13 24.01 7.95
C VAL A 48 9.34 22.61 7.41
N ILE A 49 9.96 21.70 8.18
CA ILE A 49 10.12 20.29 7.81
C ILE A 49 8.76 19.65 7.60
N PHE A 50 7.83 19.83 8.54
CA PHE A 50 6.48 19.25 8.44
C PHE A 50 5.73 19.78 7.22
N ILE A 51 5.74 21.11 7.01
CA ILE A 51 5.11 21.73 5.83
C ILE A 51 5.76 21.23 4.55
N GLY A 52 7.09 21.11 4.52
CA GLY A 52 7.83 20.59 3.36
C GLY A 52 7.44 19.15 3.03
N LEU A 53 7.33 18.28 4.03
CA LEU A 53 6.87 16.89 3.84
C LEU A 53 5.45 16.85 3.27
N VAL A 54 4.52 17.59 3.85
CA VAL A 54 3.13 17.65 3.37
C VAL A 54 3.06 18.19 1.95
N PHE A 55 3.81 19.26 1.66
CA PHE A 55 3.89 19.85 0.32
C PHE A 55 4.40 18.82 -0.71
N ASN A 56 5.47 18.09 -0.40
CA ASN A 56 6.02 17.07 -1.28
C ASN A 56 5.04 15.93 -1.56
N ILE A 57 4.27 15.48 -0.54
CA ILE A 57 3.24 14.46 -0.73
C ILE A 57 2.15 14.97 -1.67
N ILE A 58 1.68 16.21 -1.48
CA ILE A 58 0.66 16.83 -2.34
C ILE A 58 1.19 16.94 -3.78
N MET A 59 2.41 17.45 -3.97
CA MET A 59 3.03 17.60 -5.28
C MET A 59 3.20 16.28 -5.99
N LEU A 60 3.66 15.23 -5.28
CA LEU A 60 3.81 13.88 -5.81
C LEU A 60 2.48 13.37 -6.39
N GLU A 61 1.41 13.44 -5.59
CA GLU A 61 0.11 12.91 -6.01
C GLU A 61 -0.52 13.73 -7.15
N LEU A 62 -0.34 15.05 -7.14
CA LEU A 62 -0.79 15.90 -8.25
C LEU A 62 -0.01 15.62 -9.54
N LEU A 63 1.29 15.38 -9.45
CA LEU A 63 2.11 15.04 -10.62
C LEU A 63 1.80 13.63 -11.14
N HIS A 64 1.52 12.66 -10.25
CA HIS A 64 0.98 11.36 -10.63
C HIS A 64 -0.37 11.51 -11.36
N ALA A 65 -1.27 12.31 -10.82
CA ALA A 65 -2.57 12.57 -11.44
C ALA A 65 -2.42 13.20 -12.83
N LEU A 66 -1.59 14.23 -12.96
CA LEU A 66 -1.31 14.90 -14.23
C LEU A 66 -0.63 13.95 -15.23
N GLY A 67 0.36 13.19 -14.79
CA GLY A 67 1.02 12.18 -15.62
C GLY A 67 0.06 11.09 -16.10
N GLY A 68 -0.86 10.67 -15.25
CA GLY A 68 -1.94 9.75 -15.62
C GLY A 68 -2.85 10.33 -16.69
N LEU A 69 -3.27 11.59 -16.55
CA LEU A 69 -4.09 12.29 -17.56
C LEU A 69 -3.38 12.39 -18.91
N ILE A 70 -2.09 12.73 -18.93
CA ILE A 70 -1.26 12.76 -20.13
C ILE A 70 -1.16 11.37 -20.75
N GLY A 71 -1.03 10.33 -19.91
CA GLY A 71 -0.96 8.93 -20.31
C GLY A 71 -2.26 8.33 -20.86
N GLY A 72 -3.37 9.08 -20.88
CA GLY A 72 -4.67 8.63 -21.39
C GLY A 72 -5.58 8.02 -20.34
N TYR A 73 -5.22 8.12 -19.07
CA TYR A 73 -6.06 7.71 -17.94
C TYR A 73 -6.97 8.85 -17.48
N SER A 74 -7.93 8.54 -16.64
CA SER A 74 -8.64 9.48 -15.77
C SER A 74 -8.24 9.20 -14.32
N VAL A 75 -8.33 10.23 -13.48
CA VAL A 75 -8.12 10.06 -12.05
C VAL A 75 -9.39 9.48 -11.43
N ALA A 76 -9.27 8.31 -10.83
CA ALA A 76 -10.36 7.61 -10.14
C ALA A 76 -10.46 8.05 -8.68
N SER A 77 -9.33 8.20 -8.01
CA SER A 77 -9.27 8.80 -6.67
C SER A 77 -7.89 9.37 -6.38
N ILE A 78 -7.85 10.39 -5.52
CA ILE A 78 -6.62 10.91 -4.91
C ILE A 78 -6.84 10.84 -3.40
N ASN A 79 -5.94 10.19 -2.70
CA ASN A 79 -5.87 10.17 -1.25
C ASN A 79 -4.58 10.86 -0.81
N ILE A 80 -4.69 11.87 0.05
CA ILE A 80 -3.55 12.61 0.61
C ILE A 80 -3.79 12.72 2.11
N LEU A 81 -2.94 12.10 2.92
CA LEU A 81 -3.01 12.16 4.39
C LEU A 81 -4.40 11.77 4.94
N GLY A 82 -5.08 10.80 4.33
CA GLY A 82 -6.43 10.39 4.70
C GLY A 82 -7.57 11.20 4.05
N PHE A 83 -7.27 12.35 3.42
CA PHE A 83 -8.26 13.11 2.64
C PHE A 83 -8.42 12.46 1.26
N CYS A 84 -9.51 11.72 1.07
CA CYS A 84 -9.78 10.95 -0.15
C CYS A 84 -10.84 11.63 -1.02
N PHE A 85 -10.45 12.03 -2.21
CA PHE A 85 -11.35 12.48 -3.28
C PHE A 85 -11.55 11.34 -4.26
N GLU A 86 -12.76 10.80 -4.35
CA GLU A 86 -13.10 9.66 -5.21
C GLU A 86 -14.12 10.08 -6.25
N LYS A 87 -13.87 9.73 -7.51
CA LYS A 87 -14.80 9.94 -8.62
C LYS A 87 -15.58 8.67 -8.90
N LYS A 88 -16.91 8.75 -8.76
CA LYS A 88 -17.83 7.67 -9.07
C LYS A 88 -18.96 8.21 -9.95
N GLU A 89 -19.25 7.57 -11.08
CA GLU A 89 -20.34 7.95 -12.01
C GLU A 89 -20.31 9.46 -12.40
N GLY A 90 -19.11 10.00 -12.58
CA GLY A 90 -18.92 11.42 -12.93
C GLY A 90 -19.00 12.40 -11.75
N LYS A 91 -19.45 11.97 -10.57
CA LYS A 91 -19.51 12.80 -9.35
C LYS A 91 -18.25 12.61 -8.51
N VAL A 92 -17.71 13.70 -7.97
CA VAL A 92 -16.61 13.66 -7.01
C VAL A 92 -17.19 13.64 -5.61
N SER A 93 -16.79 12.67 -4.81
CA SER A 93 -17.13 12.57 -3.39
C SER A 93 -15.90 12.72 -2.53
N PHE A 94 -16.01 13.42 -1.42
CA PHE A 94 -14.99 13.53 -0.39
C PHE A 94 -15.26 12.54 0.72
N LYS A 95 -14.21 11.85 1.19
CA LYS A 95 -14.25 10.93 2.34
C LYS A 95 -12.98 11.10 3.15
N PHE A 96 -13.11 10.94 4.45
CA PHE A 96 -11.95 10.77 5.32
C PHE A 96 -11.68 9.27 5.49
N ARG A 97 -10.47 8.82 5.17
CA ARG A 97 -9.98 7.46 5.45
C ARG A 97 -9.13 7.46 6.70
N ASP A 98 -8.99 6.31 7.33
CA ASP A 98 -8.03 6.14 8.43
C ASP A 98 -6.67 6.70 8.02
N PHE A 99 -6.06 7.45 8.93
CA PHE A 99 -4.74 8.03 8.73
C PHE A 99 -3.67 6.93 8.90
N ASP A 100 -3.09 6.49 7.80
CA ASP A 100 -2.01 5.49 7.77
C ASP A 100 -0.63 6.15 7.61
N GLY A 101 -0.42 7.29 8.27
CA GLY A 101 0.82 8.04 8.24
C GLY A 101 0.90 9.09 7.11
N LEU A 102 2.12 9.58 6.87
CA LEU A 102 2.39 10.59 5.84
C LEU A 102 2.44 9.95 4.44
N THR A 103 1.28 9.54 3.93
CA THR A 103 1.17 8.82 2.65
C THR A 103 0.19 9.50 1.70
N GLY A 104 0.41 9.27 0.40
CA GLY A 104 -0.51 9.63 -0.67
C GLY A 104 -0.74 8.44 -1.60
N GLU A 105 -1.84 8.44 -2.32
CA GLU A 105 -2.18 7.43 -3.32
C GLU A 105 -3.07 8.02 -4.41
N THR A 106 -2.59 8.01 -5.65
CA THR A 106 -3.39 8.35 -6.84
C THR A 106 -3.78 7.09 -7.58
N LYS A 107 -5.09 6.80 -7.65
CA LYS A 107 -5.65 5.70 -8.45
C LYS A 107 -6.12 6.21 -9.79
N LEU A 108 -5.75 5.46 -10.82
CA LEU A 108 -6.11 5.75 -12.19
C LEU A 108 -7.25 4.84 -12.68
N ALA A 109 -7.95 5.27 -13.72
CA ALA A 109 -8.87 4.45 -14.49
C ALA A 109 -8.60 4.66 -15.99
N PRO A 110 -8.60 3.62 -16.82
CA PRO A 110 -8.42 3.73 -18.25
C PRO A 110 -9.50 4.60 -18.89
N ARG A 111 -9.11 5.60 -19.73
CA ARG A 111 -10.04 6.48 -20.43
C ARG A 111 -9.96 6.34 -21.94
N LYS A 112 -8.76 6.08 -22.46
CA LYS A 112 -8.48 5.95 -23.90
C LYS A 112 -8.15 4.50 -24.25
N GLU A 113 -8.27 4.13 -25.52
CA GLU A 113 -7.83 2.82 -25.99
C GLU A 113 -6.31 2.64 -25.90
N LYS A 114 -5.56 3.69 -26.28
CA LYS A 114 -4.10 3.68 -26.17
C LYS A 114 -3.68 4.36 -24.87
N LEU A 115 -3.09 3.59 -24.00
CA LEU A 115 -2.63 3.99 -22.67
C LEU A 115 -1.10 4.02 -22.64
N ASN A 116 -0.54 5.03 -21.97
CA ASN A 116 0.89 5.15 -21.72
C ASN A 116 1.13 5.45 -20.25
N MET A 117 1.66 4.47 -19.53
CA MET A 117 1.95 4.60 -18.09
C MET A 117 3.20 5.44 -17.79
N LYS A 118 4.08 5.64 -18.77
CA LYS A 118 5.36 6.34 -18.55
C LYS A 118 5.20 7.73 -17.96
N PRO A 119 4.28 8.62 -18.45
CA PRO A 119 4.13 9.95 -17.86
C PRO A 119 3.70 9.93 -16.40
N TYR A 120 2.90 8.94 -15.99
CA TYR A 120 2.48 8.76 -14.59
C TYR A 120 3.67 8.60 -13.64
N ILE A 121 4.73 7.94 -14.08
CA ILE A 121 5.92 7.70 -13.27
C ILE A 121 6.99 8.79 -13.47
N TRP A 122 7.21 9.23 -14.71
CA TRP A 122 8.25 10.19 -15.01
C TRP A 122 7.95 11.60 -14.51
N LEU A 123 6.71 12.03 -14.54
CA LEU A 123 6.37 13.40 -14.19
C LEU A 123 6.69 13.77 -12.74
N PRO A 124 6.40 12.91 -11.73
CA PRO A 124 6.87 13.13 -10.36
C PRO A 124 8.39 13.23 -10.24
N LEU A 125 9.14 12.38 -10.95
CA LEU A 125 10.61 12.42 -10.93
C LEU A 125 11.15 13.74 -11.51
N PHE A 126 10.55 14.28 -12.56
CA PHE A 126 10.88 15.61 -13.07
C PHE A 126 10.50 16.72 -12.08
N GLY A 127 9.39 16.59 -11.37
CA GLY A 127 9.00 17.51 -10.30
C GLY A 127 10.09 17.62 -9.23
N TYR A 128 10.56 16.50 -8.72
CA TYR A 128 11.66 16.48 -7.75
C TYR A 128 12.98 17.04 -8.29
N ALA A 129 13.29 16.75 -9.55
CA ALA A 129 14.49 17.34 -10.17
C ALA A 129 14.38 18.87 -10.28
N ALA A 130 13.19 19.38 -10.59
CA ALA A 130 12.94 20.82 -10.63
C ALA A 130 13.03 21.47 -9.23
N GLU A 131 12.45 20.82 -8.20
CA GLU A 131 12.57 21.28 -6.81
C GLU A 131 14.01 21.29 -6.34
N LEU A 132 14.80 20.26 -6.64
CA LEU A 132 16.21 20.19 -6.33
C LEU A 132 16.98 21.33 -7.02
N ALA A 133 16.74 21.57 -8.30
CA ALA A 133 17.36 22.66 -9.04
C ALA A 133 17.01 24.04 -8.47
N ALA A 134 15.72 24.27 -8.17
CA ALA A 134 15.25 25.51 -7.55
C ALA A 134 15.92 25.73 -6.19
N GLY A 135 16.03 24.67 -5.40
CA GLY A 135 16.68 24.74 -4.11
C GLY A 135 18.18 25.03 -4.17
N ILE A 136 18.91 24.43 -5.12
CA ILE A 136 20.33 24.72 -5.36
C ILE A 136 20.51 26.21 -5.73
N VAL A 137 19.63 26.75 -6.57
CA VAL A 137 19.64 28.17 -6.95
C VAL A 137 19.42 29.07 -5.73
N LEU A 138 18.38 28.75 -4.92
CA LEU A 138 18.10 29.51 -3.69
C LEU A 138 19.28 29.45 -2.72
N TYR A 139 19.88 28.28 -2.53
CA TYR A 139 21.06 28.11 -1.68
C TYR A 139 22.25 28.93 -2.18
N SER A 140 22.55 28.92 -3.47
CA SER A 140 23.64 29.68 -4.05
C SER A 140 23.44 31.20 -3.90
N GLN A 141 22.23 31.70 -4.06
CA GLN A 141 21.90 33.12 -3.87
C GLN A 141 22.09 33.57 -2.41
N MET A 142 21.84 32.66 -1.44
CA MET A 142 22.04 32.96 -0.03
C MET A 142 23.51 33.05 0.36
N THR A 143 24.38 32.20 -0.20
CA THR A 143 25.78 32.20 0.08
C THR A 143 26.50 33.38 -0.54
N THR A 144 25.92 33.99 -1.56
CA THR A 144 26.47 35.18 -2.26
C THR A 144 25.97 36.52 -1.70
N ASN A 145 24.78 36.55 -1.05
CA ASN A 145 24.21 37.76 -0.45
C ASN A 145 24.48 37.81 1.07
N THR A 146 25.41 38.65 1.47
CA THR A 146 25.82 38.86 2.88
C THR A 146 24.88 39.75 3.70
N SER A 147 23.72 40.16 3.20
CA SER A 147 22.77 40.98 3.92
C SER A 147 21.87 40.15 4.87
N SER A 148 21.81 40.57 6.13
CA SER A 148 21.17 39.92 7.26
C SER A 148 19.61 39.69 7.16
N ASN A 149 18.98 40.21 6.11
CA ASN A 149 17.52 40.15 5.95
C ASN A 149 16.98 38.92 5.15
N VAL A 150 17.86 38.00 4.75
CA VAL A 150 17.50 36.86 3.90
C VAL A 150 17.33 35.57 4.73
N SER A 151 17.44 35.64 6.04
CA SER A 151 17.65 34.44 6.87
C SER A 151 16.53 33.43 6.86
N TRP A 152 15.25 33.83 6.98
CA TRP A 152 14.15 32.88 7.09
C TRP A 152 13.77 32.25 5.76
N LEU A 153 13.71 33.03 4.68
CA LEU A 153 13.39 32.52 3.34
C LEU A 153 14.45 31.52 2.86
N GLY A 154 15.67 31.82 3.18
CA GLY A 154 16.78 30.97 2.90
C GLY A 154 16.81 29.70 3.74
N THR A 155 16.46 29.77 4.99
CA THR A 155 16.26 28.59 5.84
C THR A 155 15.19 27.68 5.26
N CYS A 156 14.04 28.23 4.83
CA CYS A 156 13.01 27.48 4.14
C CYS A 156 13.56 26.83 2.85
N GLY A 157 14.29 27.58 2.02
CA GLY A 157 14.90 27.08 0.80
C GLY A 157 15.83 25.90 1.05
N ILE A 158 16.75 25.99 2.00
CA ILE A 158 17.68 24.92 2.37
C ILE A 158 16.90 23.67 2.80
N LEU A 159 15.91 23.83 3.69
CA LEU A 159 15.14 22.70 4.21
C LEU A 159 14.29 22.03 3.11
N PHE A 160 13.70 22.82 2.20
CA PHE A 160 12.98 22.26 1.04
C PHE A 160 13.91 21.47 0.13
N VAL A 161 15.11 21.99 -0.20
CA VAL A 161 16.11 21.24 -1.00
C VAL A 161 16.45 19.91 -0.37
N VAL A 162 16.67 19.92 0.93
CA VAL A 162 17.04 18.72 1.67
C VAL A 162 15.90 17.69 1.60
N ILE A 163 14.68 18.11 1.91
CA ILE A 163 13.51 17.22 1.94
C ILE A 163 13.23 16.66 0.54
N SER A 164 13.18 17.52 -0.49
CA SER A 164 12.95 17.12 -1.86
C SER A 164 14.04 16.19 -2.39
N SER A 165 15.31 16.45 -2.04
CA SER A 165 16.43 15.58 -2.43
C SER A 165 16.32 14.20 -1.81
N MET A 166 15.96 14.10 -0.54
CA MET A 166 15.77 12.81 0.14
C MET A 166 14.61 12.01 -0.45
N ILE A 167 13.48 12.67 -0.70
CA ILE A 167 12.30 12.03 -1.30
C ILE A 167 12.60 11.62 -2.74
N ALA A 168 13.29 12.46 -3.53
CA ALA A 168 13.72 12.14 -4.89
C ALA A 168 14.65 10.93 -4.92
N LEU A 169 15.67 10.90 -4.07
CA LEU A 169 16.60 9.78 -3.97
C LEU A 169 15.87 8.49 -3.58
N TYR A 170 14.98 8.56 -2.58
CA TYR A 170 14.18 7.41 -2.17
C TYR A 170 13.32 6.87 -3.33
N ASN A 171 12.63 7.76 -4.05
CA ASN A 171 11.76 7.34 -5.15
C ASN A 171 12.51 6.91 -6.41
N LEU A 172 13.72 7.43 -6.67
CA LEU A 172 14.54 7.05 -7.83
C LEU A 172 15.16 5.66 -7.68
N VAL A 173 15.53 5.26 -6.46
CA VAL A 173 16.18 3.98 -6.24
C VAL A 173 15.13 2.85 -6.45
N PRO A 174 15.41 1.86 -7.32
CA PRO A 174 14.47 0.78 -7.60
C PRO A 174 14.44 -0.24 -6.46
N ILE A 175 13.75 0.08 -5.38
CA ILE A 175 13.59 -0.76 -4.19
C ILE A 175 12.14 -1.13 -3.92
N LYS A 176 11.98 -2.26 -3.27
CA LYS A 176 10.73 -2.77 -2.70
C LYS A 176 10.91 -2.87 -1.21
N LEU A 177 10.18 -2.08 -0.48
CA LEU A 177 10.05 -2.19 0.98
C LEU A 177 8.63 -2.61 1.30
N ASP A 178 7.93 -1.77 2.05
CA ASP A 178 6.50 -1.94 2.29
C ASP A 178 5.67 -1.55 1.06
N THR A 179 6.24 -0.65 0.23
CA THR A 179 5.67 -0.22 -1.06
C THR A 179 6.74 -0.15 -2.13
N MET A 180 6.33 -0.18 -3.40
CA MET A 180 7.22 -0.01 -4.55
C MET A 180 7.53 1.47 -4.78
N THR A 181 8.81 1.80 -4.90
CA THR A 181 9.25 3.12 -5.35
C THR A 181 8.93 3.34 -6.84
N ASP A 182 8.88 4.60 -7.28
CA ASP A 182 8.65 4.92 -8.70
C ASP A 182 9.80 4.40 -9.60
N GLY A 183 11.05 4.42 -9.09
CA GLY A 183 12.17 3.79 -9.77
C GLY A 183 11.96 2.29 -10.01
N TYR A 184 11.37 1.57 -9.04
CA TYR A 184 11.04 0.16 -9.23
C TYR A 184 9.88 -0.04 -10.21
N LYS A 185 8.86 0.82 -10.16
CA LYS A 185 7.76 0.81 -11.15
C LYS A 185 8.28 1.00 -12.58
N LEU A 186 9.30 1.86 -12.78
CA LEU A 186 9.95 2.02 -14.09
C LEU A 186 10.56 0.70 -14.60
N VAL A 187 11.22 -0.05 -13.72
CA VAL A 187 11.75 -1.39 -14.07
C VAL A 187 10.62 -2.34 -14.45
N LEU A 188 9.51 -2.32 -13.71
CA LEU A 188 8.36 -3.18 -14.01
C LEU A 188 7.72 -2.86 -15.36
N ILE A 189 7.48 -1.59 -15.68
CA ILE A 189 6.83 -1.19 -16.94
C ILE A 189 7.75 -1.30 -18.16
N SER A 190 9.01 -1.66 -17.99
CA SER A 190 9.88 -2.02 -19.12
C SER A 190 9.42 -3.31 -19.83
N LYS A 191 8.67 -4.17 -19.12
CA LYS A 191 8.10 -5.41 -19.66
C LYS A 191 6.67 -5.15 -20.16
N PRO A 192 6.34 -5.42 -21.45
CA PRO A 192 4.99 -5.23 -22.00
C PRO A 192 3.89 -5.97 -21.22
N ALA A 193 4.16 -7.21 -20.79
CA ALA A 193 3.20 -8.01 -20.01
C ALA A 193 2.80 -7.33 -18.70
N ASN A 194 3.71 -6.61 -18.04
CA ASN A 194 3.41 -5.85 -16.83
C ASN A 194 2.50 -4.65 -17.10
N VAL A 195 2.72 -3.97 -18.22
CA VAL A 195 1.86 -2.84 -18.65
C VAL A 195 0.45 -3.34 -18.98
N GLU A 196 0.36 -4.47 -19.70
CA GLU A 196 -0.91 -5.14 -19.98
C GLU A 196 -1.64 -5.52 -18.69
N ALA A 197 -0.98 -6.26 -17.80
CA ALA A 197 -1.54 -6.70 -16.53
C ALA A 197 -2.04 -5.53 -15.66
N TYR A 198 -1.25 -4.46 -15.58
CA TYR A 198 -1.64 -3.26 -14.82
C TYR A 198 -2.87 -2.57 -15.42
N ASN A 199 -2.90 -2.42 -16.76
CA ASN A 199 -4.04 -1.79 -17.44
C ASN A 199 -5.32 -2.63 -17.32
N GLU A 200 -5.21 -3.95 -17.43
CA GLU A 200 -6.34 -4.86 -17.22
C GLU A 200 -6.88 -4.78 -15.78
N LEU A 201 -5.97 -4.74 -14.79
CA LEU A 201 -6.35 -4.59 -13.40
C LEU A 201 -7.09 -3.27 -13.15
N LEU A 202 -6.55 -2.14 -13.63
CA LEU A 202 -7.20 -0.84 -13.50
C LEU A 202 -8.59 -0.80 -14.17
N LYS A 203 -8.74 -1.46 -15.33
CA LYS A 203 -10.03 -1.58 -16.02
C LYS A 203 -11.02 -2.42 -15.22
N ALA A 204 -10.56 -3.54 -14.66
CA ALA A 204 -11.39 -4.42 -13.84
C ALA A 204 -11.86 -3.69 -12.57
N GLU A 205 -10.96 -2.99 -11.89
CA GLU A 205 -11.27 -2.20 -10.70
C GLU A 205 -12.23 -1.04 -10.98
N ASP A 206 -12.07 -0.38 -12.15
CA ASP A 206 -12.98 0.69 -12.55
C ASP A 206 -14.39 0.17 -12.87
N LEU A 207 -14.50 -0.96 -13.58
CA LEU A 207 -15.77 -1.63 -13.84
C LEU A 207 -16.45 -2.02 -12.53
N GLU A 208 -15.72 -2.67 -11.62
CA GLU A 208 -16.23 -3.07 -10.30
C GLU A 208 -16.68 -1.85 -9.48
N ARG A 209 -15.89 -0.75 -9.45
CA ARG A 209 -16.24 0.50 -8.74
C ARG A 209 -17.54 1.10 -9.25
N ASN A 210 -17.81 0.99 -10.54
CA ASN A 210 -19.03 1.50 -11.18
C ASN A 210 -20.17 0.46 -11.20
N GLY A 211 -20.04 -0.68 -10.49
CA GLY A 211 -21.05 -1.71 -10.43
C GLY A 211 -21.31 -2.43 -11.77
N LYS A 212 -20.34 -2.37 -12.68
CA LYS A 212 -20.40 -3.05 -13.98
C LYS A 212 -19.81 -4.44 -13.91
N PRO A 213 -20.29 -5.39 -14.72
CA PRO A 213 -19.71 -6.72 -14.76
C PRO A 213 -18.24 -6.66 -15.22
N VAL A 214 -17.38 -7.36 -14.49
CA VAL A 214 -15.98 -7.52 -14.87
C VAL A 214 -15.88 -8.72 -15.80
N PRO A 215 -15.31 -8.60 -16.99
CA PRO A 215 -15.11 -9.72 -17.90
C PRO A 215 -14.15 -10.74 -17.29
N GLU A 216 -14.10 -11.92 -17.88
CA GLU A 216 -13.11 -12.92 -17.52
C GLU A 216 -11.70 -12.37 -17.76
N LEU A 217 -10.86 -12.46 -16.72
CA LEU A 217 -9.51 -11.94 -16.75
C LEU A 217 -8.54 -13.06 -17.10
N ARG A 218 -7.52 -12.71 -17.87
CA ARG A 218 -6.40 -13.60 -18.17
C ARG A 218 -5.58 -13.86 -16.92
N VAL A 219 -5.15 -15.10 -16.73
CA VAL A 219 -4.15 -15.48 -15.74
C VAL A 219 -2.77 -15.38 -16.38
N PHE A 220 -1.87 -14.63 -15.76
CA PHE A 220 -0.50 -14.44 -16.21
C PHE A 220 0.41 -15.48 -15.57
N GLU A 221 1.22 -16.16 -16.38
CA GLU A 221 2.17 -17.18 -15.92
C GLU A 221 3.49 -16.59 -15.43
N ASP A 222 3.99 -15.51 -16.09
CA ASP A 222 5.19 -14.78 -15.63
C ASP A 222 4.81 -13.89 -14.44
N ILE A 223 5.19 -14.31 -13.24
CA ILE A 223 4.78 -13.67 -11.99
C ILE A 223 5.72 -12.51 -11.64
N THR A 224 5.15 -11.33 -11.61
CA THR A 224 5.71 -10.05 -11.15
C THR A 224 4.73 -9.39 -10.21
N GLU A 225 5.04 -8.22 -9.63
CA GLU A 225 4.10 -7.50 -8.77
C GLU A 225 2.79 -7.16 -9.50
N TYR A 226 2.86 -6.73 -10.76
CA TYR A 226 1.65 -6.36 -11.49
C TYR A 226 0.83 -7.56 -11.94
N THR A 227 1.50 -8.60 -12.44
CA THR A 227 0.80 -9.83 -12.83
C THR A 227 0.25 -10.60 -11.64
N ALA A 228 0.93 -10.60 -10.50
CA ALA A 228 0.42 -11.17 -9.26
C ALA A 228 -0.84 -10.45 -8.76
N ASN A 229 -0.90 -9.13 -8.86
CA ASN A 229 -2.05 -8.35 -8.42
C ASN A 229 -3.30 -8.63 -9.25
N ILE A 230 -3.20 -8.73 -10.58
CA ILE A 230 -4.35 -9.10 -11.42
C ILE A 230 -4.75 -10.57 -11.22
N ASN A 231 -3.78 -11.47 -11.06
CA ASN A 231 -4.06 -12.86 -10.73
C ASN A 231 -4.77 -12.99 -9.37
N LEU A 232 -4.38 -12.19 -8.35
CA LEU A 232 -5.10 -12.12 -7.07
C LEU A 232 -6.52 -11.58 -7.23
N PHE A 233 -6.72 -10.59 -8.10
CA PHE A 233 -8.07 -10.15 -8.42
C PHE A 233 -8.91 -11.28 -9.04
N THR A 234 -8.29 -12.09 -9.92
CA THR A 234 -8.95 -13.27 -10.50
C THR A 234 -9.26 -14.33 -9.44
N VAL A 235 -8.33 -14.58 -8.49
CA VAL A 235 -8.60 -15.45 -7.32
C VAL A 235 -9.84 -14.99 -6.57
N TYR A 236 -9.93 -13.70 -6.27
CA TYR A 236 -11.10 -13.14 -5.58
C TYR A 236 -12.39 -13.41 -6.36
N LYS A 237 -12.41 -13.24 -7.67
CA LYS A 237 -13.57 -13.55 -8.52
C LYS A 237 -13.93 -15.03 -8.52
N ARG A 238 -12.94 -15.94 -8.55
CA ARG A 238 -13.19 -17.38 -8.43
C ARG A 238 -13.78 -17.77 -7.06
N LEU A 239 -13.33 -17.12 -5.98
CA LEU A 239 -13.89 -17.31 -4.65
C LEU A 239 -15.34 -16.81 -4.57
N GLU A 240 -15.66 -15.66 -5.18
CA GLU A 240 -17.02 -15.12 -5.29
C GLU A 240 -17.96 -16.10 -6.00
N GLU A 241 -17.46 -16.77 -7.06
CA GLU A 241 -18.17 -17.77 -7.85
C GLU A 241 -18.24 -19.16 -7.15
N GLY A 242 -17.54 -19.35 -6.03
CA GLY A 242 -17.44 -20.63 -5.33
C GLY A 242 -16.49 -21.64 -5.99
N LYS A 243 -15.67 -21.21 -6.95
CA LYS A 243 -14.73 -22.05 -7.71
C LYS A 243 -13.40 -22.19 -6.96
N LEU A 244 -13.42 -22.88 -5.82
CA LEU A 244 -12.26 -22.99 -4.94
C LEU A 244 -11.05 -23.66 -5.61
N ASP A 245 -11.26 -24.71 -6.42
CA ASP A 245 -10.18 -25.43 -7.08
C ASP A 245 -9.48 -24.58 -8.15
N GLU A 246 -10.21 -23.73 -8.87
CA GLU A 246 -9.63 -22.79 -9.83
C GLU A 246 -8.84 -21.71 -9.11
N ALA A 247 -9.38 -21.18 -7.99
CA ALA A 247 -8.71 -20.22 -7.14
C ALA A 247 -7.41 -20.79 -6.57
N GLU A 248 -7.42 -22.05 -6.09
CA GLU A 248 -6.25 -22.75 -5.56
C GLU A 248 -5.11 -22.82 -6.59
N LYS A 249 -5.40 -23.21 -7.83
CA LYS A 249 -4.42 -23.30 -8.91
C LYS A 249 -3.73 -21.95 -9.17
N ILE A 250 -4.49 -20.86 -9.18
CA ILE A 250 -3.94 -19.52 -9.39
C ILE A 250 -3.07 -19.10 -8.20
N VAL A 251 -3.54 -19.36 -6.97
CA VAL A 251 -2.76 -19.08 -5.76
C VAL A 251 -1.45 -19.84 -5.76
N ASP A 252 -1.45 -21.13 -6.12
CA ASP A 252 -0.27 -21.98 -6.17
C ASP A 252 0.74 -21.50 -7.23
N LEU A 253 0.24 -21.09 -8.41
CA LEU A 253 1.06 -20.48 -9.47
C LEU A 253 1.81 -19.24 -8.95
N ILE A 254 1.10 -18.36 -8.21
CA ILE A 254 1.73 -17.15 -7.68
C ILE A 254 2.68 -17.48 -6.54
N LEU A 255 2.30 -18.40 -5.62
CA LEU A 255 3.13 -18.82 -4.48
C LEU A 255 4.45 -19.44 -4.92
N ALA A 256 4.47 -20.25 -5.99
CA ALA A 256 5.69 -20.82 -6.55
C ALA A 256 6.75 -19.75 -6.93
N ASN A 257 6.31 -18.52 -7.19
CA ASN A 257 7.14 -17.37 -7.57
C ASN A 257 7.17 -16.25 -6.52
N SER A 258 6.52 -16.43 -5.38
CA SER A 258 6.23 -15.37 -4.40
C SER A 258 7.47 -14.80 -3.69
N LYS A 259 8.62 -15.48 -3.77
CA LYS A 259 9.90 -14.96 -3.23
C LYS A 259 10.34 -13.64 -3.88
N LYS A 260 9.79 -13.30 -5.04
CA LYS A 260 10.09 -12.07 -5.78
C LYS A 260 9.08 -10.95 -5.48
N LEU A 261 7.97 -11.25 -4.78
CA LEU A 261 6.90 -10.31 -4.51
C LEU A 261 7.16 -9.51 -3.23
N GLU A 262 6.46 -8.40 -3.08
CA GLU A 262 6.43 -7.65 -1.83
C GLU A 262 5.97 -8.54 -0.66
N PRO A 263 6.52 -8.34 0.54
CA PRO A 263 6.11 -9.12 1.71
C PRO A 263 4.61 -9.10 1.96
N TYR A 264 3.96 -7.96 1.79
CA TYR A 264 2.52 -7.81 1.96
C TYR A 264 1.72 -8.66 0.97
N THR A 265 2.07 -8.62 -0.31
CA THR A 265 1.46 -9.46 -1.35
C THR A 265 1.67 -10.96 -1.06
N HIS A 266 2.87 -11.34 -0.61
CA HIS A 266 3.16 -12.71 -0.21
C HIS A 266 2.29 -13.18 0.96
N TYR A 267 2.10 -12.34 2.00
CA TYR A 267 1.29 -12.69 3.16
C TYR A 267 -0.21 -12.80 2.82
N ARG A 268 -0.71 -11.91 1.96
CA ARG A 268 -2.07 -12.02 1.43
C ARG A 268 -2.29 -13.32 0.67
N LEU A 269 -1.34 -13.74 -0.16
CA LEU A 269 -1.38 -15.02 -0.85
C LEU A 269 -1.48 -16.20 0.12
N ILE A 270 -0.67 -16.19 1.18
CA ILE A 270 -0.73 -17.23 2.21
C ILE A 270 -2.10 -17.23 2.88
N SER A 271 -2.67 -16.08 3.19
CA SER A 271 -4.03 -15.99 3.74
C SER A 271 -5.06 -16.62 2.80
N GLN A 272 -4.99 -16.35 1.49
CA GLN A 272 -5.87 -16.99 0.51
C GLN A 272 -5.65 -18.50 0.42
N LYS A 273 -4.38 -18.96 0.40
CA LYS A 273 -4.07 -20.40 0.39
C LYS A 273 -4.63 -21.10 1.61
N LEU A 274 -4.45 -20.54 2.80
CA LEU A 274 -4.99 -21.11 4.03
C LEU A 274 -6.52 -21.17 4.02
N TYR A 275 -7.19 -20.08 3.60
CA TYR A 275 -8.63 -20.08 3.46
C TYR A 275 -9.09 -21.23 2.55
N ILE A 276 -8.55 -21.33 1.34
CA ILE A 276 -8.94 -22.37 0.37
C ILE A 276 -8.63 -23.76 0.92
N THR A 277 -7.43 -23.96 1.46
CA THR A 277 -6.98 -25.26 1.96
C THR A 277 -7.86 -25.77 3.12
N VAL A 278 -8.17 -24.90 4.10
CA VAL A 278 -9.03 -25.30 5.23
C VAL A 278 -10.47 -25.53 4.75
N MET A 279 -10.91 -24.83 3.71
CA MET A 279 -12.24 -25.07 3.13
C MET A 279 -12.36 -26.37 2.35
N THR A 280 -11.29 -26.82 1.67
CA THR A 280 -11.34 -27.93 0.69
C THR A 280 -10.70 -29.22 1.17
N LYS A 281 -9.70 -29.17 2.06
CA LYS A 281 -8.94 -30.33 2.50
C LYS A 281 -9.40 -30.82 3.89
N ASN A 282 -8.97 -32.03 4.26
CA ASN A 282 -9.14 -32.50 5.63
C ASN A 282 -8.21 -31.74 6.60
N VAL A 283 -8.47 -31.85 7.91
CA VAL A 283 -7.76 -31.09 8.96
C VAL A 283 -6.26 -31.41 8.98
N GLU A 284 -5.87 -32.66 8.74
CA GLU A 284 -4.46 -33.08 8.80
C GLU A 284 -3.67 -32.48 7.64
N GLU A 285 -4.20 -32.54 6.41
CA GLU A 285 -3.62 -31.91 5.22
C GLU A 285 -3.55 -30.39 5.38
N ALA A 286 -4.62 -29.78 5.87
CA ALA A 286 -4.66 -28.34 6.09
C ALA A 286 -3.64 -27.90 7.16
N LYS A 287 -3.48 -28.68 8.21
CA LYS A 287 -2.47 -28.44 9.26
C LYS A 287 -1.05 -28.51 8.71
N LYS A 288 -0.77 -29.50 7.86
CA LYS A 288 0.54 -29.62 7.21
C LYS A 288 0.86 -28.39 6.38
N VAL A 289 -0.07 -27.93 5.54
CA VAL A 289 0.12 -26.71 4.71
C VAL A 289 0.32 -25.48 5.61
N TYR A 290 -0.44 -25.36 6.70
CA TYR A 290 -0.28 -24.28 7.67
C TYR A 290 1.12 -24.27 8.29
N ASP A 291 1.62 -25.42 8.75
CA ASP A 291 2.93 -25.52 9.39
C ASP A 291 4.08 -25.30 8.39
N GLU A 292 3.90 -25.67 7.11
CA GLU A 292 4.88 -25.42 6.05
C GLU A 292 4.95 -23.94 5.60
N LEU A 293 3.81 -23.24 5.55
CA LEU A 293 3.74 -21.87 5.02
C LEU A 293 3.86 -20.79 6.07
N CYS A 294 3.49 -21.08 7.34
CA CYS A 294 3.35 -20.07 8.37
C CYS A 294 4.47 -20.13 9.41
N ASP A 295 5.47 -19.28 9.24
CA ASP A 295 6.38 -18.92 10.33
C ASP A 295 5.71 -17.95 11.34
N ASP A 296 6.39 -17.62 12.43
CA ASP A 296 5.88 -16.73 13.47
C ASP A 296 5.55 -15.32 12.92
N LYS A 297 6.26 -14.86 11.90
CA LYS A 297 6.04 -13.54 11.29
C LYS A 297 4.73 -13.53 10.52
N ILE A 298 4.48 -14.57 9.73
CA ILE A 298 3.24 -14.73 8.95
C ILE A 298 2.05 -14.95 9.87
N ARG A 299 2.19 -15.77 10.92
CA ARG A 299 1.14 -15.96 11.93
C ARG A 299 0.73 -14.63 12.56
N ARG A 300 1.70 -13.82 13.00
CA ARG A 300 1.45 -12.48 13.56
C ARG A 300 0.79 -11.54 12.54
N PHE A 301 1.20 -11.60 11.28
CA PHE A 301 0.58 -10.81 10.24
C PHE A 301 -0.89 -11.17 10.09
N ILE A 302 -1.23 -12.45 9.89
CA ILE A 302 -2.60 -12.92 9.68
C ILE A 302 -3.49 -12.57 10.89
N ALA A 303 -2.96 -12.70 12.11
CA ALA A 303 -3.67 -12.36 13.34
C ALA A 303 -3.92 -10.84 13.50
N ASN A 304 -3.04 -9.99 13.01
CA ASN A 304 -3.11 -8.55 13.23
C ASN A 304 -3.63 -7.74 12.04
N ASP A 305 -3.56 -8.29 10.83
CA ASP A 305 -4.06 -7.62 9.64
C ASP A 305 -5.59 -7.42 9.72
N VAL A 306 -6.03 -6.23 9.32
CA VAL A 306 -7.44 -5.81 9.40
C VAL A 306 -8.07 -5.83 8.00
N SER A 307 -7.68 -6.78 7.15
CA SER A 307 -8.37 -7.09 5.89
C SER A 307 -9.34 -8.26 6.09
N MET A 308 -10.43 -8.27 5.33
CA MET A 308 -11.38 -9.39 5.37
C MET A 308 -10.74 -10.69 4.88
N GLU A 309 -9.77 -10.59 3.95
CA GLU A 309 -9.00 -11.73 3.44
C GLU A 309 -8.23 -12.45 4.55
N SER A 310 -7.46 -11.69 5.33
CA SER A 310 -6.69 -12.25 6.44
C SER A 310 -7.59 -12.70 7.58
N LEU A 311 -8.66 -11.94 7.83
CA LEU A 311 -9.57 -12.23 8.93
C LEU A 311 -10.34 -13.55 8.74
N ARG A 312 -10.83 -13.84 7.52
CA ARG A 312 -11.49 -15.13 7.24
C ARG A 312 -10.53 -16.32 7.32
N ALA A 313 -9.28 -16.13 6.87
CA ALA A 313 -8.24 -17.15 7.03
C ALA A 313 -7.91 -17.39 8.51
N TYR A 314 -7.80 -16.31 9.29
CA TYR A 314 -7.54 -16.40 10.73
C TYR A 314 -8.65 -17.11 11.49
N VAL A 315 -9.92 -16.82 11.20
CA VAL A 315 -11.07 -17.52 11.78
C VAL A 315 -10.98 -19.02 11.54
N LEU A 316 -10.68 -19.44 10.29
CA LEU A 316 -10.57 -20.87 9.95
C LEU A 316 -9.37 -21.53 10.63
N VAL A 317 -8.20 -20.91 10.60
CA VAL A 317 -7.00 -21.44 11.24
C VAL A 317 -7.24 -21.59 12.75
N SER A 318 -7.67 -20.52 13.39
CA SER A 318 -7.91 -20.52 14.84
C SER A 318 -9.02 -21.47 15.26
N GLY A 319 -10.10 -21.55 14.47
CA GLY A 319 -11.24 -22.42 14.81
C GLY A 319 -11.02 -23.90 14.50
N ILE A 320 -10.47 -24.21 13.32
CA ILE A 320 -10.37 -25.60 12.83
C ILE A 320 -9.02 -26.24 13.18
N LEU A 321 -7.91 -25.52 13.00
CA LEU A 321 -6.57 -26.07 13.18
C LEU A 321 -6.05 -25.91 14.62
N GLU A 322 -6.26 -24.76 15.24
CA GLU A 322 -5.76 -24.44 16.58
C GLU A 322 -6.81 -24.69 17.67
N LYS A 323 -8.08 -24.83 17.30
CA LYS A 323 -9.24 -25.09 18.20
C LYS A 323 -9.32 -24.05 19.34
N SER A 324 -9.05 -22.80 19.05
CA SER A 324 -9.01 -21.69 20.00
C SER A 324 -10.25 -20.79 19.88
N GLN A 325 -11.21 -20.96 20.78
CA GLN A 325 -12.42 -20.13 20.83
C GLN A 325 -12.08 -18.65 21.10
N GLY A 326 -11.09 -18.39 21.96
CA GLY A 326 -10.65 -17.01 22.26
C GLY A 326 -10.17 -16.25 21.03
N GLU A 327 -9.38 -16.90 20.17
CA GLU A 327 -8.87 -16.29 18.94
C GLU A 327 -9.99 -16.09 17.91
N VAL A 328 -10.96 -16.99 17.83
CA VAL A 328 -12.16 -16.79 16.98
C VAL A 328 -12.98 -15.59 17.47
N LYS A 329 -13.19 -15.44 18.79
CA LYS A 329 -13.86 -14.25 19.37
C LYS A 329 -13.08 -12.97 19.09
N TYR A 330 -11.75 -13.00 19.20
CA TYR A 330 -10.89 -11.88 18.86
C TYR A 330 -11.02 -11.46 17.38
N ALA A 331 -11.06 -12.43 16.47
CA ALA A 331 -11.28 -12.17 15.05
C ALA A 331 -12.67 -11.55 14.80
N LEU A 332 -13.72 -12.06 15.44
CA LEU A 332 -15.07 -11.49 15.35
C LEU A 332 -15.13 -10.03 15.80
N GLY A 333 -14.40 -9.67 16.87
CA GLY A 333 -14.28 -8.28 17.33
C GLY A 333 -13.65 -7.34 16.32
N LYS A 334 -12.89 -7.84 15.34
CA LYS A 334 -12.29 -7.04 14.27
C LYS A 334 -13.16 -6.92 13.01
N LYS A 335 -14.23 -7.73 12.87
CA LYS A 335 -15.05 -7.81 11.65
C LYS A 335 -15.55 -6.44 11.19
N ASP A 336 -16.13 -5.64 12.08
CA ASP A 336 -16.69 -4.33 11.72
C ASP A 336 -15.62 -3.36 11.22
N LYS A 337 -14.43 -3.39 11.82
CA LYS A 337 -13.30 -2.57 11.38
C LYS A 337 -12.81 -3.01 10.01
N ALA A 338 -12.69 -4.32 9.77
CA ALA A 338 -12.29 -4.88 8.49
C ALA A 338 -13.33 -4.58 7.38
N MET A 339 -14.62 -4.69 7.69
CA MET A 339 -15.71 -4.36 6.77
C MET A 339 -15.72 -2.88 6.37
N LYS A 340 -15.42 -1.96 7.30
CA LYS A 340 -15.29 -0.52 6.97
C LYS A 340 -14.15 -0.23 6.01
N ARG A 341 -13.08 -1.05 6.02
CA ARG A 341 -11.93 -0.96 5.11
C ARG A 341 -12.17 -1.63 3.76
N ALA A 342 -13.11 -2.58 3.71
CA ALA A 342 -13.46 -3.25 2.46
C ALA A 342 -14.03 -2.27 1.44
N LEU A 343 -13.75 -2.51 0.16
CA LEU A 343 -14.38 -1.75 -0.92
C LEU A 343 -15.90 -1.98 -0.86
N LYS A 344 -16.69 -0.91 -0.95
CA LYS A 344 -18.17 -1.00 -0.85
C LYS A 344 -18.77 -2.06 -1.79
N GLN A 345 -18.19 -2.18 -2.99
CA GLN A 345 -18.65 -3.13 -4.00
C GLN A 345 -18.36 -4.58 -3.62
N ARG A 346 -17.30 -4.81 -2.84
CA ARG A 346 -16.88 -6.13 -2.36
C ARG A 346 -17.46 -6.49 -0.98
N ALA A 347 -17.98 -5.51 -0.27
CA ALA A 347 -18.40 -5.69 1.12
C ALA A 347 -19.37 -6.89 1.30
N ALA A 348 -20.37 -7.01 0.44
CA ALA A 348 -21.33 -8.13 0.50
C ALA A 348 -20.67 -9.49 0.23
N VAL A 349 -19.74 -9.56 -0.72
CA VAL A 349 -19.00 -10.79 -1.05
C VAL A 349 -18.04 -11.15 0.06
N GLU A 350 -17.29 -10.18 0.59
CA GLU A 350 -16.37 -10.40 1.71
C GLU A 350 -17.12 -10.86 2.97
N GLU A 351 -18.26 -10.29 3.25
CA GLU A 351 -19.11 -10.72 4.35
C GLU A 351 -19.63 -12.15 4.14
N LYS A 352 -20.08 -12.49 2.93
CA LYS A 352 -20.49 -13.84 2.56
C LYS A 352 -19.35 -14.85 2.78
N LEU A 353 -18.16 -14.57 2.25
CA LEU A 353 -17.00 -15.46 2.39
C LEU A 353 -16.56 -15.62 3.85
N PHE A 354 -16.62 -14.54 4.63
CA PHE A 354 -16.35 -14.60 6.07
C PHE A 354 -17.37 -15.45 6.82
N ASN A 355 -18.67 -15.28 6.51
CA ASN A 355 -19.72 -16.05 7.16
C ASN A 355 -19.61 -17.55 6.81
N ILE A 356 -19.27 -17.91 5.56
CA ILE A 356 -18.99 -19.30 5.17
C ILE A 356 -17.83 -19.88 6.01
N ALA A 357 -16.75 -19.11 6.22
CA ALA A 357 -15.64 -19.53 7.08
C ALA A 357 -16.09 -19.74 8.53
N LEU A 358 -16.89 -18.84 9.06
CA LEU A 358 -17.41 -18.91 10.43
C LEU A 358 -18.38 -20.07 10.62
N ASP A 359 -19.27 -20.30 9.66
CA ASP A 359 -20.21 -21.43 9.69
C ASP A 359 -19.46 -22.77 9.74
N LYS A 360 -18.39 -22.93 8.96
CA LYS A 360 -17.54 -24.15 9.05
C LYS A 360 -16.93 -24.33 10.43
N VAL A 361 -16.52 -23.25 11.11
CA VAL A 361 -16.01 -23.32 12.50
C VAL A 361 -17.12 -23.73 13.46
N TYR A 362 -18.32 -23.18 13.30
CA TYR A 362 -19.46 -23.53 14.15
C TYR A 362 -20.01 -24.95 13.89
N GLU A 363 -19.89 -25.47 12.67
CA GLU A 363 -20.17 -26.88 12.38
C GLU A 363 -19.21 -27.81 13.12
N ALA A 364 -17.91 -27.46 13.17
CA ALA A 364 -16.91 -28.22 13.92
C ALA A 364 -17.04 -28.03 15.45
N HIS A 365 -17.54 -26.88 15.90
CA HIS A 365 -17.68 -26.51 17.31
C HIS A 365 -19.05 -25.89 17.61
N PRO A 366 -20.17 -26.69 17.61
CA PRO A 366 -21.52 -26.14 17.77
C PRO A 366 -21.73 -25.32 19.04
N LYS A 367 -21.06 -25.71 20.13
CA LYS A 367 -21.14 -25.03 21.45
C LYS A 367 -20.61 -23.58 21.41
N TRP A 368 -19.77 -23.21 20.44
CA TRP A 368 -19.22 -21.85 20.36
C TRP A 368 -20.23 -20.84 19.78
N LYS A 369 -21.31 -21.31 19.15
CA LYS A 369 -22.39 -20.48 18.62
C LYS A 369 -23.37 -19.99 19.70
N GLU A 370 -23.46 -20.69 20.84
CA GLU A 370 -24.55 -20.57 21.81
C GLU A 370 -24.24 -19.70 23.04
N GLU A 371 -23.05 -19.07 23.16
CA GLU A 371 -22.82 -18.14 24.27
C GLU A 371 -23.56 -16.82 24.01
N PRO A 372 -24.60 -16.49 24.87
CA PRO A 372 -25.25 -15.20 24.82
C PRO A 372 -24.23 -14.09 25.13
N LYS A 373 -24.44 -12.93 24.52
CA LYS A 373 -23.79 -11.70 24.97
C LYS A 373 -24.09 -11.54 26.46
N GLU A 374 -23.14 -11.88 27.32
CA GLU A 374 -23.17 -11.42 28.70
C GLU A 374 -23.20 -9.88 28.63
N ASN A 375 -24.29 -9.35 29.19
CA ASN A 375 -24.58 -7.96 29.28
C ASN A 375 -23.33 -7.18 29.73
N ALA A 376 -22.82 -6.33 28.86
CA ALA A 376 -22.02 -5.19 29.26
C ALA A 376 -22.97 -4.20 29.96
N ALA A 377 -23.27 -4.51 31.23
CA ALA A 377 -23.88 -3.62 32.18
C ALA A 377 -22.98 -3.64 33.41
N GLU A 378 -22.03 -2.67 33.42
CA GLU A 378 -21.69 -1.87 34.61
C GLU A 378 -20.57 -0.89 34.23
#